data_d9bc60ca98efdfb287938cf29add4f26
#
_entry.id   d9bc60ca98efdfb287938cf29add4f26
#
_cell.length_a   1.000
_cell.length_b   1.000
_cell.length_c   1.000
_cell.angle_alpha   90.00
_cell.angle_beta   90.00
_cell.angle_gamma   90.00
#
_symmetry.space_group_name_H-M   'P 1'
#
loop_
_entity.id
_entity.type
_entity.pdbx_description
1 polymer ?
#
loop_
_entity_poly.entity_id
_entity_poly.type
_entity_poly.pdbx_seq_one_letter_code
_entity_poly.pdbx_strand_id
1 'polypeptide(L)'
;MTFPIAARALVVVSLLGVAIGARADDVSALLKAADKYRMSGDNMQIDTQISVFNTDGSADKERRYVVFAQAKHQSLVLMQSPAEKGQKVLMLGDDYWLLMPGSQRPLRITPMQKLLGDASTGDIATLSWADDYTGSVVGEEPCGEPVQPCLHLALQANRKGVTYQRIELWIGKARHEPVRADLYVQSDKLAKRARFVMDKPAAPTTVIEMLLGDQLTNKKETRVRYLGRKEHIVPEAWLNPMFLARNPALE
;
A
#
# COMPACT_ATOMS: atom_id res chain seq x y z
N MET A 1 55.88 -60.11 18.04
CA MET A 1 54.91 -59.73 16.93
C MET A 1 54.05 -58.60 17.48
N THR A 2 54.39 -57.34 17.13
CA THR A 2 53.71 -56.14 17.53
C THR A 2 53.02 -55.53 16.36
N PHE A 3 51.66 -55.40 16.39
CA PHE A 3 50.88 -54.72 15.38
C PHE A 3 50.75 -53.23 15.71
N PRO A 4 50.88 -52.30 14.74
CA PRO A 4 50.64 -50.89 14.99
C PRO A 4 49.14 -50.55 14.85
N ILE A 5 48.66 -49.77 15.80
CA ILE A 5 47.31 -49.20 15.79
C ILE A 5 47.36 -47.93 14.92
N ALA A 6 46.61 -47.94 13.81
CA ALA A 6 46.40 -46.78 12.96
C ALA A 6 45.33 -45.85 13.54
N ALA A 7 45.73 -44.66 13.95
CA ALA A 7 44.82 -43.59 14.39
C ALA A 7 44.15 -42.95 13.16
N ARG A 8 42.79 -43.05 13.05
CA ARG A 8 41.98 -42.32 12.07
C ARG A 8 41.66 -40.94 12.63
N ALA A 9 42.22 -39.91 12.01
CA ALA A 9 41.86 -38.55 12.30
C ALA A 9 40.49 -38.22 11.68
N LEU A 10 39.52 -37.85 12.53
CA LEU A 10 38.17 -37.39 12.09
C LEU A 10 38.29 -35.88 11.82
N VAL A 11 38.19 -35.52 10.54
CA VAL A 11 38.12 -34.10 10.12
C VAL A 11 36.67 -33.68 10.23
N VAL A 12 36.36 -32.88 11.25
CA VAL A 12 35.06 -32.22 11.39
C VAL A 12 35.11 -30.92 10.58
N VAL A 13 34.45 -30.94 9.43
CA VAL A 13 34.22 -29.72 8.61
C VAL A 13 33.04 -28.97 9.21
N SER A 14 33.33 -27.94 10.00
CA SER A 14 32.30 -27.00 10.48
C SER A 14 31.86 -26.09 9.34
N LEU A 15 30.66 -26.33 8.78
CA LEU A 15 29.97 -25.38 7.91
C LEU A 15 29.51 -24.21 8.77
N LEU A 16 30.25 -23.11 8.78
CA LEU A 16 29.73 -21.82 9.24
C LEU A 16 28.68 -21.33 8.22
N GLY A 17 27.41 -21.50 8.55
CA GLY A 17 26.32 -20.84 7.86
C GLY A 17 26.41 -19.35 8.12
N VAL A 18 26.82 -18.55 7.14
CA VAL A 18 26.71 -17.10 7.16
C VAL A 18 25.25 -16.76 7.05
N ALA A 19 24.58 -16.51 8.18
CA ALA A 19 23.26 -15.88 8.19
C ALA A 19 23.42 -14.44 7.69
N ILE A 20 23.05 -14.18 6.44
CA ILE A 20 22.93 -12.83 5.89
C ILE A 20 21.68 -12.21 6.53
N GLY A 21 21.85 -11.65 7.72
CA GLY A 21 20.86 -10.79 8.34
C GLY A 21 20.78 -9.50 7.52
N ALA A 22 19.80 -9.36 6.65
CA ALA A 22 19.50 -8.10 6.00
C ALA A 22 19.17 -7.06 7.08
N ARG A 23 19.94 -5.99 7.13
CA ARG A 23 19.79 -4.92 8.12
C ARG A 23 18.49 -4.15 7.85
N ALA A 24 17.86 -3.62 8.89
CA ALA A 24 16.65 -2.79 8.80
C ALA A 24 16.84 -1.57 7.86
N ASP A 25 18.05 -1.04 7.75
CA ASP A 25 18.42 0.05 6.84
C ASP A 25 18.21 -0.35 5.35
N ASP A 26 18.47 -1.62 5.00
CA ASP A 26 18.28 -2.12 3.64
C ASP A 26 16.79 -2.15 3.27
N VAL A 27 15.90 -2.53 4.19
CA VAL A 27 14.45 -2.57 3.95
C VAL A 27 13.87 -1.17 3.76
N SER A 28 14.30 -0.19 4.56
CA SER A 28 13.87 1.21 4.37
C SER A 28 14.23 1.74 2.99
N ALA A 29 15.42 1.43 2.48
CA ALA A 29 15.84 1.82 1.13
C ALA A 29 14.99 1.12 0.05
N LEU A 30 14.68 -0.17 0.23
CA LEU A 30 13.81 -0.93 -0.68
C LEU A 30 12.39 -0.36 -0.70
N LEU A 31 11.82 -0.03 0.46
CA LEU A 31 10.50 0.58 0.56
C LEU A 31 10.45 1.96 -0.10
N LYS A 32 11.46 2.81 0.12
CA LYS A 32 11.59 4.10 -0.57
C LYS A 32 11.67 3.95 -2.09
N ALA A 33 12.36 2.92 -2.58
CA ALA A 33 12.43 2.62 -4.00
C ALA A 33 11.07 2.16 -4.54
N ALA A 34 10.35 1.31 -3.82
CA ALA A 34 9.01 0.83 -4.19
C ALA A 34 7.96 1.97 -4.16
N ASP A 35 8.02 2.85 -3.17
CA ASP A 35 7.10 3.99 -3.04
C ASP A 35 7.20 4.97 -4.22
N LYS A 36 8.37 5.13 -4.85
CA LYS A 36 8.53 5.98 -6.04
C LYS A 36 7.62 5.60 -7.20
N TYR A 37 7.25 4.33 -7.31
CA TYR A 37 6.30 3.87 -8.33
C TYR A 37 4.85 4.24 -7.98
N ARG A 38 4.56 4.50 -6.70
CA ARG A 38 3.22 4.85 -6.21
C ARG A 38 3.06 6.36 -6.06
N MET A 39 4.13 7.03 -5.63
CA MET A 39 4.20 8.48 -5.40
C MET A 39 5.46 9.05 -6.07
N SER A 40 5.28 9.99 -6.97
CA SER A 40 6.39 10.66 -7.65
C SER A 40 6.93 11.89 -6.89
N GLY A 41 6.31 12.27 -5.76
CA GLY A 41 6.68 13.42 -4.94
C GLY A 41 5.89 13.49 -3.63
N ASP A 42 6.27 14.42 -2.76
CA ASP A 42 5.72 14.58 -1.42
C ASP A 42 4.32 15.22 -1.41
N ASN A 43 3.98 15.98 -2.46
CA ASN A 43 2.74 16.76 -2.55
C ASN A 43 2.10 16.50 -3.91
N MET A 44 1.10 15.65 -3.95
CA MET A 44 0.52 15.16 -5.19
C MET A 44 -1.01 15.29 -5.18
N GLN A 45 -1.56 15.70 -6.32
CA GLN A 45 -2.95 15.41 -6.66
C GLN A 45 -2.99 14.15 -7.52
N ILE A 46 -3.87 13.22 -7.16
CA ILE A 46 -4.04 11.93 -7.84
C ILE A 46 -5.51 11.74 -8.16
N ASP A 47 -5.83 11.72 -9.46
CA ASP A 47 -7.18 11.42 -9.92
C ASP A 47 -7.36 9.89 -9.93
N THR A 48 -8.29 9.40 -9.14
CA THR A 48 -8.47 7.97 -8.85
C THR A 48 -9.87 7.51 -9.22
N GLN A 49 -9.94 6.35 -9.87
CA GLN A 49 -11.19 5.65 -10.17
C GLN A 49 -11.18 4.29 -9.45
N ILE A 50 -12.25 3.97 -8.76
CA ILE A 50 -12.47 2.65 -8.18
C ILE A 50 -13.64 1.99 -8.93
N SER A 51 -13.39 0.79 -9.47
CA SER A 51 -14.39 0.00 -10.19
C SER A 51 -14.49 -1.38 -9.57
N VAL A 52 -15.72 -1.91 -9.49
CA VAL A 52 -16.00 -3.27 -9.01
C VAL A 52 -16.50 -4.09 -10.20
N PHE A 53 -15.96 -5.28 -10.36
CA PHE A 53 -16.30 -6.23 -11.39
C PHE A 53 -16.89 -7.50 -10.78
N ASN A 54 -17.95 -8.01 -11.42
CA ASN A 54 -18.52 -9.30 -11.10
C ASN A 54 -17.59 -10.45 -11.55
N THR A 55 -17.90 -11.67 -11.12
CA THR A 55 -17.13 -12.87 -11.48
C THR A 55 -17.12 -13.19 -12.96
N ASP A 56 -18.10 -12.72 -13.71
CA ASP A 56 -18.19 -12.84 -15.17
C ASP A 56 -17.40 -11.74 -15.91
N GLY A 57 -16.72 -10.85 -15.17
CA GLY A 57 -15.97 -9.73 -15.72
C GLY A 57 -16.81 -8.50 -16.07
N SER A 58 -18.12 -8.53 -15.88
CA SER A 58 -18.97 -7.36 -16.09
C SER A 58 -18.74 -6.29 -15.02
N ALA A 59 -18.80 -5.01 -15.42
CA ALA A 59 -18.72 -3.90 -14.46
C ALA A 59 -19.98 -3.82 -13.61
N ASP A 60 -19.83 -3.72 -12.28
CA ASP A 60 -20.93 -3.55 -11.33
C ASP A 60 -21.08 -2.08 -10.94
N LYS A 61 -20.03 -1.48 -10.41
CA LYS A 61 -20.04 -0.11 -9.87
C LYS A 61 -18.74 0.62 -10.15
N GLU A 62 -18.84 1.94 -10.24
CA GLU A 62 -17.69 2.83 -10.40
C GLU A 62 -17.85 4.08 -9.54
N ARG A 63 -16.73 4.58 -9.01
CA ARG A 63 -16.62 5.83 -8.25
C ARG A 63 -15.34 6.56 -8.61
N ARG A 64 -15.37 7.90 -8.55
CA ARG A 64 -14.22 8.76 -8.81
C ARG A 64 -13.87 9.60 -7.60
N TYR A 65 -12.59 9.76 -7.39
CA TYR A 65 -12.01 10.48 -6.27
C TYR A 65 -10.86 11.36 -6.75
N VAL A 66 -10.69 12.51 -6.11
CA VAL A 66 -9.46 13.30 -6.19
C VAL A 66 -8.77 13.17 -4.84
N VAL A 67 -7.55 12.68 -4.84
CA VAL A 67 -6.74 12.49 -3.63
C VAL A 67 -5.61 13.52 -3.64
N PHE A 68 -5.55 14.37 -2.62
CA PHE A 68 -4.43 15.23 -2.34
C PHE A 68 -3.59 14.57 -1.25
N ALA A 69 -2.47 13.98 -1.64
CA ALA A 69 -1.50 13.41 -0.71
C ALA A 69 -0.42 14.45 -0.44
N GLN A 70 -0.15 14.71 0.81
CA GLN A 70 0.84 15.69 1.26
C GLN A 70 1.88 15.01 2.16
N ALA A 71 3.05 15.63 2.30
CA ALA A 71 4.04 15.22 3.28
C ALA A 71 3.45 15.10 4.70
N LYS A 72 4.17 14.45 5.62
CA LYS A 72 3.80 14.32 7.04
C LYS A 72 2.48 13.59 7.29
N HIS A 73 2.17 12.56 6.48
CA HIS A 73 0.95 11.76 6.61
C HIS A 73 -0.34 12.60 6.59
N GLN A 74 -0.43 13.52 5.64
CA GLN A 74 -1.61 14.33 5.43
C GLN A 74 -2.23 13.99 4.08
N SER A 75 -3.55 13.80 4.04
CA SER A 75 -4.26 13.51 2.81
C SER A 75 -5.69 14.03 2.86
N LEU A 76 -6.16 14.57 1.75
CA LEU A 76 -7.55 14.97 1.56
C LEU A 76 -8.11 14.22 0.35
N VAL A 77 -9.18 13.48 0.56
CA VAL A 77 -9.91 12.75 -0.47
C VAL A 77 -11.23 13.46 -0.76
N LEU A 78 -11.44 13.87 -1.99
CA LEU A 78 -12.69 14.46 -2.47
C LEU A 78 -13.48 13.42 -3.27
N MET A 79 -14.73 13.16 -2.88
CA MET A 79 -15.63 12.25 -3.60
C MET A 79 -16.31 12.99 -4.75
N GLN A 80 -16.10 12.50 -5.98
CA GLN A 80 -16.55 13.18 -7.20
C GLN A 80 -17.83 12.57 -7.82
N SER A 81 -18.13 11.31 -7.52
CA SER A 81 -19.28 10.63 -8.09
C SER A 81 -20.60 11.17 -7.54
N PRO A 82 -21.68 11.27 -8.36
CA PRO A 82 -22.93 11.92 -7.94
C PRO A 82 -23.52 11.41 -6.63
N ALA A 83 -23.41 10.10 -6.35
CA ALA A 83 -23.95 9.50 -5.13
C ALA A 83 -23.22 9.93 -3.84
N GLU A 84 -21.98 10.46 -3.93
CA GLU A 84 -21.11 10.81 -2.81
C GLU A 84 -20.58 12.24 -2.93
N LYS A 85 -21.04 12.99 -3.94
CA LYS A 85 -20.54 14.33 -4.25
C LYS A 85 -20.60 15.26 -3.04
N GLY A 86 -19.49 15.93 -2.77
CA GLY A 86 -19.32 16.83 -1.63
C GLY A 86 -18.85 16.16 -0.35
N GLN A 87 -18.89 14.84 -0.25
CA GLN A 87 -18.22 14.13 0.85
C GLN A 87 -16.72 14.25 0.71
N LYS A 88 -16.03 14.35 1.84
CA LYS A 88 -14.58 14.46 1.92
C LYS A 88 -14.06 13.56 3.01
N VAL A 89 -12.86 13.01 2.84
CA VAL A 89 -12.12 12.38 3.93
C VAL A 89 -10.81 13.13 4.12
N LEU A 90 -10.55 13.53 5.34
CA LEU A 90 -9.29 14.16 5.75
C LEU A 90 -8.51 13.20 6.64
N MET A 91 -7.24 12.96 6.32
CA MET A 91 -6.26 12.26 7.14
C MET A 91 -5.21 13.26 7.64
N LEU A 92 -4.97 13.29 8.93
CA LEU A 92 -3.89 14.06 9.56
C LEU A 92 -3.17 13.15 10.56
N GLY A 93 -1.98 12.68 10.20
CA GLY A 93 -1.29 11.67 10.98
C GLY A 93 -2.13 10.40 11.12
N ASP A 94 -2.43 10.01 12.37
CA ASP A 94 -3.21 8.81 12.68
C ASP A 94 -4.73 9.03 12.68
N ASP A 95 -5.17 10.25 12.45
CA ASP A 95 -6.56 10.65 12.57
C ASP A 95 -7.24 10.78 11.23
N TYR A 96 -8.45 10.19 11.12
CA TYR A 96 -9.29 10.26 9.92
C TYR A 96 -10.65 10.86 10.24
N TRP A 97 -11.12 11.77 9.40
CA TRP A 97 -12.43 12.40 9.49
C TRP A 97 -13.19 12.27 8.17
N LEU A 98 -14.43 11.83 8.29
CA LEU A 98 -15.43 11.94 7.21
C LEU A 98 -16.22 13.23 7.39
N LEU A 99 -16.30 14.01 6.32
CA LEU A 99 -17.06 15.26 6.26
C LEU A 99 -18.20 15.07 5.24
N MET A 100 -19.43 15.21 5.76
CA MET A 100 -20.65 15.03 4.97
C MET A 100 -21.22 16.40 4.56
N PRO A 101 -21.72 16.56 3.32
CA PRO A 101 -22.45 17.77 2.94
C PRO A 101 -23.61 18.02 3.90
N GLY A 102 -23.76 19.28 4.33
CA GLY A 102 -24.82 19.66 5.27
C GLY A 102 -24.56 19.30 6.74
N SER A 103 -23.52 18.53 7.06
CA SER A 103 -23.08 18.28 8.44
C SER A 103 -21.98 19.26 8.83
N GLN A 104 -22.20 20.03 9.91
CA GLN A 104 -21.18 20.93 10.45
C GLN A 104 -20.18 20.21 11.38
N ARG A 105 -20.32 18.89 11.58
CA ARG A 105 -19.48 18.11 12.49
C ARG A 105 -18.73 17.03 11.71
N PRO A 106 -17.39 17.09 11.71
CA PRO A 106 -16.55 16.00 11.20
C PRO A 106 -16.79 14.72 12.00
N LEU A 107 -16.95 13.59 11.32
CA LEU A 107 -17.09 12.28 11.94
C LEU A 107 -15.74 11.57 11.97
N ARG A 108 -15.31 11.10 13.13
CA ARG A 108 -14.11 10.26 13.23
C ARG A 108 -14.39 8.90 12.59
N ILE A 109 -13.50 8.47 11.72
CA ILE A 109 -13.54 7.17 11.07
C ILE A 109 -12.21 6.45 11.24
N THR A 110 -12.15 5.22 10.78
CA THR A 110 -10.90 4.44 10.69
C THR A 110 -10.41 4.39 9.24
N PRO A 111 -9.12 4.12 9.00
CA PRO A 111 -8.61 3.93 7.64
C PRO A 111 -9.27 2.76 6.90
N MET A 112 -9.86 1.81 7.63
CA MET A 112 -10.63 0.68 7.07
C MET A 112 -12.04 1.07 6.58
N GLN A 113 -12.47 2.34 6.74
CA GLN A 113 -13.76 2.80 6.21
C GLN A 113 -13.86 2.49 4.72
N LYS A 114 -14.83 1.66 4.34
CA LYS A 114 -15.04 1.27 2.95
C LYS A 114 -15.44 2.46 2.08
N LEU A 115 -14.86 2.51 0.89
CA LEU A 115 -15.25 3.43 -0.17
C LEU A 115 -16.12 2.71 -1.20
N LEU A 116 -15.55 1.73 -1.92
CA LEU A 116 -16.28 0.93 -2.90
C LEU A 116 -15.65 -0.45 -3.01
N GLY A 117 -16.46 -1.51 -3.06
CA GLY A 117 -15.98 -2.89 -3.13
C GLY A 117 -15.06 -3.21 -1.95
N ASP A 118 -13.86 -3.69 -2.27
CA ASP A 118 -12.84 -4.00 -1.26
C ASP A 118 -11.92 -2.82 -0.95
N ALA A 119 -12.03 -1.71 -1.68
CA ALA A 119 -11.25 -0.52 -1.42
C ALA A 119 -11.76 0.24 -0.18
N SER A 120 -10.81 0.64 0.66
CA SER A 120 -11.03 1.46 1.84
C SER A 120 -10.34 2.82 1.69
N THR A 121 -10.66 3.74 2.59
CA THR A 121 -10.04 5.08 2.63
C THR A 121 -8.51 5.00 2.67
N GLY A 122 -7.96 4.13 3.52
CA GLY A 122 -6.52 3.98 3.66
C GLY A 122 -5.82 3.44 2.42
N ASP A 123 -6.51 2.66 1.57
CA ASP A 123 -5.90 2.15 0.32
C ASP A 123 -5.55 3.26 -0.67
N ILE A 124 -6.26 4.38 -0.62
CA ILE A 124 -6.02 5.53 -1.51
C ILE A 124 -5.42 6.75 -0.82
N ALA A 125 -5.58 6.89 0.50
CA ALA A 125 -5.08 8.03 1.28
C ALA A 125 -3.66 7.81 1.81
N THR A 126 -3.23 6.55 2.05
CA THR A 126 -1.91 6.21 2.62
C THR A 126 -1.03 5.63 1.52
N LEU A 127 -0.03 6.36 1.07
CA LEU A 127 0.75 5.99 -0.12
C LEU A 127 2.23 5.70 0.17
N SER A 128 2.75 5.92 1.39
CA SER A 128 4.13 5.64 1.77
C SER A 128 4.23 4.39 2.64
N TRP A 129 4.97 3.40 2.17
CA TRP A 129 5.35 2.25 3.00
C TRP A 129 6.58 2.54 3.84
N ALA A 130 7.53 3.31 3.29
CA ALA A 130 8.79 3.61 3.96
C ALA A 130 8.61 4.40 5.26
N ASP A 131 7.58 5.25 5.34
CA ASP A 131 7.28 6.04 6.52
C ASP A 131 6.43 5.28 7.55
N ASP A 132 5.64 4.31 7.08
CA ASP A 132 4.62 3.64 7.90
C ASP A 132 5.05 2.27 8.41
N TYR A 133 6.10 1.66 7.82
CA TYR A 133 6.50 0.28 8.12
C TYR A 133 7.99 0.12 8.32
N THR A 134 8.31 -0.84 9.17
CA THR A 134 9.64 -1.44 9.29
C THR A 134 9.54 -2.93 8.99
N GLY A 135 10.66 -3.61 8.75
CA GLY A 135 10.58 -5.04 8.47
C GLY A 135 11.92 -5.67 8.11
N SER A 136 11.84 -6.83 7.48
CA SER A 136 12.99 -7.62 7.03
C SER A 136 12.75 -8.23 5.65
N VAL A 137 13.84 -8.52 4.94
CA VAL A 137 13.82 -9.37 3.75
C VAL A 137 13.69 -10.81 4.20
N VAL A 138 12.60 -11.48 3.78
CA VAL A 138 12.35 -12.90 4.08
C VAL A 138 13.18 -13.79 3.15
N GLY A 139 13.25 -13.42 1.88
CA GLY A 139 13.99 -14.17 0.87
C GLY A 139 13.69 -13.70 -0.55
N GLU A 140 14.14 -14.53 -1.50
CA GLU A 140 13.87 -14.35 -2.91
C GLU A 140 12.97 -15.48 -3.40
N GLU A 141 11.91 -15.13 -4.14
CA GLU A 141 11.02 -16.10 -4.74
C GLU A 141 10.40 -15.58 -6.05
N PRO A 142 9.93 -16.46 -6.94
CA PRO A 142 9.20 -16.03 -8.13
C PRO A 142 7.88 -15.38 -7.76
N CYS A 143 7.55 -14.26 -8.42
CA CYS A 143 6.25 -13.60 -8.23
C CYS A 143 5.77 -12.88 -9.50
N GLY A 144 4.48 -12.48 -9.52
CA GLY A 144 3.89 -11.69 -10.60
C GLY A 144 3.41 -12.48 -11.82
N GLU A 145 2.78 -11.76 -12.73
CA GLU A 145 2.30 -12.24 -14.03
C GLU A 145 2.67 -11.19 -15.11
N PRO A 146 3.68 -11.44 -15.96
CA PRO A 146 4.52 -12.65 -16.05
C PRO A 146 5.40 -12.86 -14.81
N VAL A 147 5.77 -14.11 -14.55
CA VAL A 147 6.61 -14.50 -13.41
C VAL A 147 7.99 -13.86 -13.54
N GLN A 148 8.49 -13.25 -12.46
CA GLN A 148 9.81 -12.64 -12.36
C GLN A 148 10.45 -12.91 -10.99
N PRO A 149 11.79 -12.78 -10.86
CA PRO A 149 12.44 -12.82 -9.55
C PRO A 149 12.00 -11.65 -8.67
N CYS A 150 11.59 -11.93 -7.44
CA CYS A 150 11.12 -10.95 -6.48
C CYS A 150 11.86 -11.07 -5.15
N LEU A 151 11.95 -9.95 -4.42
CA LEU A 151 12.26 -9.92 -3.00
C LEU A 151 10.95 -9.98 -2.22
N HIS A 152 10.86 -10.87 -1.25
CA HIS A 152 9.77 -10.96 -0.30
C HIS A 152 10.14 -10.21 0.97
N LEU A 153 9.34 -9.23 1.36
CA LEU A 153 9.52 -8.40 2.54
C LEU A 153 8.38 -8.67 3.55
N ALA A 154 8.75 -8.96 4.79
CA ALA A 154 7.79 -9.00 5.92
C ALA A 154 7.83 -7.66 6.63
N LEU A 155 6.71 -6.94 6.62
CA LEU A 155 6.59 -5.57 7.12
C LEU A 155 5.65 -5.51 8.32
N GLN A 156 6.04 -4.74 9.33
CA GLN A 156 5.25 -4.44 10.51
C GLN A 156 5.05 -2.93 10.61
N ALA A 157 3.82 -2.52 10.91
CA ALA A 157 3.49 -1.12 11.11
C ALA A 157 4.29 -0.51 12.27
N ASN A 158 4.83 0.69 12.06
CA ASN A 158 5.58 1.43 13.06
C ASN A 158 4.76 2.54 13.73
N ARG A 159 3.49 2.73 13.30
CA ARG A 159 2.54 3.70 13.88
C ARG A 159 1.10 3.13 13.92
N LYS A 160 0.20 3.80 14.67
CA LYS A 160 -1.17 3.30 14.93
C LYS A 160 -2.17 3.57 13.81
N GLY A 161 -2.05 4.68 13.10
CA GLY A 161 -3.01 5.16 12.10
C GLY A 161 -2.95 4.47 10.75
N VAL A 162 -2.23 3.35 10.64
CA VAL A 162 -2.14 2.57 9.40
C VAL A 162 -3.36 1.69 9.19
N THR A 163 -3.65 1.37 7.93
CA THR A 163 -4.75 0.49 7.56
C THR A 163 -4.46 -0.97 7.91
N TYR A 164 -3.23 -1.41 7.69
CA TYR A 164 -2.79 -2.79 7.87
C TYR A 164 -1.64 -2.84 8.86
N GLN A 165 -1.73 -3.73 9.85
CA GLN A 165 -0.70 -3.85 10.88
C GLN A 165 0.50 -4.65 10.41
N ARG A 166 0.30 -5.57 9.45
CA ARG A 166 1.35 -6.37 8.82
C ARG A 166 1.11 -6.44 7.31
N ILE A 167 2.19 -6.41 6.56
CA ILE A 167 2.17 -6.58 5.10
C ILE A 167 3.26 -7.59 4.72
N GLU A 168 2.88 -8.59 3.93
CA GLU A 168 3.84 -9.36 3.14
C GLU A 168 3.89 -8.70 1.76
N LEU A 169 5.03 -8.14 1.38
CA LEU A 169 5.20 -7.37 0.16
C LEU A 169 6.22 -8.05 -0.77
N TRP A 170 5.85 -8.21 -2.03
CA TRP A 170 6.76 -8.67 -3.07
C TRP A 170 7.07 -7.54 -4.02
N ILE A 171 8.35 -7.24 -4.17
CA ILE A 171 8.88 -6.24 -5.10
C ILE A 171 9.82 -6.90 -6.10
N GLY A 172 9.88 -6.41 -7.33
CA GLY A 172 10.81 -6.90 -8.34
C GLY A 172 12.26 -6.80 -7.86
N LYS A 173 13.05 -7.90 -7.97
CA LYS A 173 14.42 -7.93 -7.48
C LYS A 173 15.33 -6.88 -8.13
N ALA A 174 15.14 -6.62 -9.41
CA ALA A 174 16.04 -5.77 -10.20
C ALA A 174 15.71 -4.27 -10.10
N ARG A 175 14.44 -3.90 -9.98
CA ARG A 175 13.97 -2.51 -10.07
C ARG A 175 13.17 -2.06 -8.86
N HIS A 176 12.84 -2.98 -7.95
CA HIS A 176 12.08 -2.76 -6.73
C HIS A 176 10.64 -2.26 -6.97
N GLU A 177 10.08 -2.45 -8.18
CA GLU A 177 8.67 -2.15 -8.44
C GLU A 177 7.77 -3.05 -7.59
N PRO A 178 6.67 -2.54 -7.03
CA PRO A 178 5.72 -3.37 -6.30
C PRO A 178 4.98 -4.31 -7.26
N VAL A 179 4.87 -5.59 -6.88
CA VAL A 179 4.23 -6.64 -7.67
C VAL A 179 2.95 -7.11 -7.00
N ARG A 180 3.04 -7.54 -5.74
CA ARG A 180 1.87 -7.94 -4.94
C ARG A 180 2.08 -7.68 -3.46
N ALA A 181 0.98 -7.64 -2.71
CA ALA A 181 1.01 -7.57 -1.27
C ALA A 181 -0.14 -8.37 -0.65
N ASP A 182 0.14 -9.05 0.45
CA ASP A 182 -0.85 -9.64 1.34
C ASP A 182 -1.00 -8.72 2.56
N LEU A 183 -2.23 -8.22 2.81
CA LEU A 183 -2.52 -7.12 3.72
C LEU A 183 -3.29 -7.65 4.93
N TYR A 184 -2.70 -7.52 6.13
CA TYR A 184 -3.22 -8.10 7.36
C TYR A 184 -3.68 -7.03 8.34
N VAL A 185 -4.86 -7.23 8.93
CA VAL A 185 -5.39 -6.35 9.98
C VAL A 185 -4.79 -6.69 11.36
N GLN A 186 -5.11 -5.89 12.37
CA GLN A 186 -4.58 -6.02 13.73
C GLN A 186 -4.79 -7.42 14.37
N SER A 187 -5.82 -8.15 13.98
CA SER A 187 -6.06 -9.52 14.44
C SER A 187 -5.23 -10.58 13.71
N ASP A 188 -4.25 -10.17 12.92
CA ASP A 188 -3.41 -10.98 12.05
C ASP A 188 -4.18 -11.81 11.00
N LYS A 189 -5.42 -11.39 10.71
CA LYS A 189 -6.21 -11.98 9.63
C LYS A 189 -5.85 -11.29 8.30
N LEU A 190 -5.66 -12.10 7.27
CA LEU A 190 -5.54 -11.60 5.89
C LEU A 190 -6.84 -10.89 5.50
N ALA A 191 -6.76 -9.58 5.31
CA ALA A 191 -7.91 -8.77 4.90
C ALA A 191 -8.06 -8.74 3.38
N LYS A 192 -6.94 -8.54 2.67
CA LYS A 192 -6.94 -8.38 1.21
C LYS A 192 -5.63 -8.87 0.61
N ARG A 193 -5.69 -9.19 -0.68
CA ARG A 193 -4.52 -9.28 -1.55
C ARG A 193 -4.54 -8.13 -2.55
N ALA A 194 -3.40 -7.48 -2.72
CA ALA A 194 -3.20 -6.45 -3.73
C ALA A 194 -2.24 -6.95 -4.82
N ARG A 195 -2.56 -6.64 -6.08
CA ARG A 195 -1.61 -6.78 -7.21
C ARG A 195 -1.43 -5.41 -7.84
N PHE A 196 -0.22 -5.09 -8.24
CA PHE A 196 0.11 -3.79 -8.81
C PHE A 196 0.37 -3.93 -10.31
N VAL A 197 -0.30 -3.12 -11.12
CA VAL A 197 -0.12 -3.07 -12.55
C VAL A 197 0.72 -1.85 -12.89
N MET A 198 1.80 -2.08 -13.62
CA MET A 198 2.74 -1.05 -14.03
C MET A 198 2.39 -0.49 -15.41
N ASP A 199 2.76 0.76 -15.67
CA ASP A 199 2.56 1.43 -16.96
C ASP A 199 3.28 0.74 -18.13
N LYS A 200 4.46 0.18 -17.89
CA LYS A 200 5.31 -0.49 -18.88
C LYS A 200 5.93 -1.74 -18.30
N PRO A 201 5.57 -2.94 -18.80
CA PRO A 201 6.11 -4.19 -18.25
C PRO A 201 7.64 -4.31 -18.34
N ALA A 202 8.24 -3.86 -19.44
CA ALA A 202 9.68 -3.99 -19.66
C ALA A 202 10.52 -2.92 -18.93
N ALA A 203 9.95 -1.73 -18.70
CA ALA A 203 10.61 -0.60 -18.04
C ALA A 203 9.59 0.18 -17.19
N PRO A 204 9.14 -0.38 -16.06
CA PRO A 204 8.11 0.22 -15.23
C PRO A 204 8.57 1.57 -14.68
N THR A 205 7.67 2.55 -14.71
CA THR A 205 7.91 3.88 -14.14
C THR A 205 6.90 4.27 -13.08
N THR A 206 5.66 3.76 -13.19
CA THR A 206 4.60 4.06 -12.22
C THR A 206 3.55 2.95 -12.16
N VAL A 207 2.96 2.78 -10.98
CA VAL A 207 1.75 1.96 -10.81
C VAL A 207 0.56 2.70 -11.43
N ILE A 208 -0.10 2.09 -12.39
CA ILE A 208 -1.31 2.65 -13.01
C ILE A 208 -2.62 2.07 -12.44
N GLU A 209 -2.54 0.87 -11.85
CA GLU A 209 -3.71 0.21 -11.28
C GLU A 209 -3.30 -0.70 -10.11
N MET A 210 -4.16 -0.80 -9.10
CA MET A 210 -4.07 -1.77 -8.01
C MET A 210 -5.34 -2.62 -8.02
N LEU A 211 -5.17 -3.93 -8.12
CA LEU A 211 -6.23 -4.92 -8.08
C LEU A 211 -6.35 -5.44 -6.64
N LEU A 212 -7.51 -5.28 -6.04
CA LEU A 212 -7.81 -5.74 -4.68
C LEU A 212 -8.78 -6.91 -4.72
N GLY A 213 -8.44 -7.99 -4.04
CA GLY A 213 -9.29 -9.14 -3.83
C GLY A 213 -9.46 -9.43 -2.35
N ASP A 214 -10.71 -9.50 -1.88
CA ASP A 214 -11.04 -10.03 -0.56
C ASP A 214 -10.98 -11.56 -0.62
N GLN A 215 -10.16 -12.14 0.23
CA GLN A 215 -10.03 -13.60 0.32
C GLN A 215 -11.15 -14.26 1.13
N LEU A 216 -11.98 -13.47 1.82
CA LEU A 216 -12.90 -14.01 2.80
C LEU A 216 -14.36 -14.10 2.33
N THR A 217 -14.83 -13.26 1.40
CA THR A 217 -16.27 -13.14 1.18
C THR A 217 -16.74 -12.92 -0.26
N ASN A 218 -15.94 -12.41 -1.16
CA ASN A 218 -16.44 -11.98 -2.47
C ASN A 218 -15.57 -12.45 -3.63
N LYS A 219 -16.25 -13.07 -4.59
CA LYS A 219 -15.70 -13.39 -5.91
C LYS A 219 -15.60 -12.15 -6.82
N LYS A 220 -15.82 -10.93 -6.31
CA LYS A 220 -15.74 -9.69 -7.06
C LYS A 220 -14.31 -9.14 -7.00
N GLU A 221 -13.87 -8.53 -8.10
CA GLU A 221 -12.58 -7.85 -8.17
C GLU A 221 -12.79 -6.34 -8.04
N THR A 222 -12.02 -5.70 -7.21
CA THR A 222 -11.99 -4.23 -7.07
C THR A 222 -10.71 -3.70 -7.70
N ARG A 223 -10.85 -2.76 -8.64
CA ARG A 223 -9.74 -2.10 -9.31
C ARG A 223 -9.66 -0.65 -8.89
N VAL A 224 -8.50 -0.24 -8.42
CA VAL A 224 -8.15 1.15 -8.13
C VAL A 224 -7.23 1.64 -9.23
N ARG A 225 -7.75 2.44 -10.14
CA ARG A 225 -7.02 2.98 -11.29
C ARG A 225 -6.61 4.42 -11.02
N TYR A 226 -5.34 4.74 -11.29
CA TYR A 226 -4.78 6.08 -11.16
C TYR A 226 -4.81 6.74 -12.53
N LEU A 227 -5.77 7.65 -12.76
CA LEU A 227 -6.04 8.28 -14.04
C LEU A 227 -5.06 9.40 -14.38
N GLY A 228 -4.55 10.08 -13.34
CA GLY A 228 -3.59 11.16 -13.49
C GLY A 228 -2.89 11.49 -12.18
N ARG A 229 -1.71 12.03 -12.28
CA ARG A 229 -0.92 12.54 -11.16
C ARG A 229 -0.29 13.86 -11.55
N LYS A 230 -0.33 14.82 -10.64
CA LYS A 230 0.39 16.09 -10.79
C LYS A 230 0.85 16.59 -9.42
N GLU A 231 1.95 17.30 -9.39
CA GLU A 231 2.39 18.00 -8.19
C GLU A 231 1.34 19.05 -7.81
N HIS A 232 0.95 19.08 -6.53
CA HIS A 232 0.00 20.04 -6.01
C HIS A 232 0.13 20.17 -4.49
N ILE A 233 0.36 21.38 -4.02
CA ILE A 233 0.37 21.72 -2.60
C ILE A 233 -0.99 22.35 -2.27
N VAL A 234 -1.73 21.72 -1.37
CA VAL A 234 -3.02 22.27 -0.93
C VAL A 234 -2.83 23.41 0.07
N PRO A 235 -3.74 24.40 0.09
CA PRO A 235 -3.76 25.42 1.13
C PRO A 235 -3.88 24.80 2.54
N GLU A 236 -3.18 25.34 3.52
CA GLU A 236 -3.20 24.82 4.90
C GLU A 236 -4.63 24.74 5.49
N ALA A 237 -5.50 25.67 5.11
CA ALA A 237 -6.91 25.64 5.51
C ALA A 237 -7.63 24.35 5.10
N TRP A 238 -7.25 23.70 3.99
CA TRP A 238 -7.84 22.44 3.55
C TRP A 238 -7.47 21.25 4.45
N LEU A 239 -6.42 21.40 5.25
CA LEU A 239 -5.98 20.42 6.23
C LEU A 239 -6.59 20.67 7.62
N ASN A 240 -7.72 21.39 7.69
CA ASN A 240 -8.44 21.67 8.91
C ASN A 240 -9.86 21.07 8.85
N PRO A 241 -10.20 20.09 9.71
CA PRO A 241 -11.51 19.44 9.67
C PRO A 241 -12.68 20.39 9.92
N MET A 242 -12.51 21.43 10.76
CA MET A 242 -13.55 22.42 11.05
C MET A 242 -13.76 23.39 9.88
N PHE A 243 -12.71 23.72 9.14
CA PHE A 243 -12.83 24.50 7.91
C PHE A 243 -13.58 23.71 6.85
N LEU A 244 -13.19 22.47 6.61
CA LEU A 244 -13.82 21.60 5.61
C LEU A 244 -15.27 21.26 5.94
N ALA A 245 -15.65 21.20 7.24
CA ALA A 245 -17.03 20.96 7.67
C ALA A 245 -18.01 22.06 7.25
N ARG A 246 -17.53 23.28 7.01
CA ARG A 246 -18.32 24.39 6.46
C ARG A 246 -18.61 24.22 4.97
N ASN A 247 -18.10 23.14 4.35
CA ASN A 247 -18.22 22.81 2.93
C ASN A 247 -17.76 23.95 2.00
N PRO A 248 -16.55 24.51 2.19
CA PRO A 248 -16.05 25.57 1.33
C PRO A 248 -15.87 25.07 -0.10
N ALA A 249 -15.92 25.97 -1.08
CA ALA A 249 -15.44 25.70 -2.42
C ALA A 249 -13.93 25.48 -2.33
N LEU A 250 -13.45 24.34 -2.88
CA LEU A 250 -12.03 24.00 -2.97
C LEU A 250 -11.61 24.18 -4.42
N GLU A 251 -11.06 25.36 -4.71
CA GLU A 251 -10.62 25.79 -6.06
C GLU A 251 -9.09 25.75 -6.17
#